data_aa16622b485a30ce357906e46419f329
#
_entry.id   aa16622b485a30ce357906e46419f329
#
_cell.length_a   1.000
_cell.length_b   1.000
_cell.length_c   1.000
_cell.angle_alpha   90.00
_cell.angle_beta   90.00
_cell.angle_gamma   90.00
#
_symmetry.space_group_name_H-M   'P 1'
#
loop_
_entity.id
_entity.type
_entity.pdbx_description
1 polymer ?
#
loop_
_entity_poly.entity_id
_entity_poly.type
_entity_poly.pdbx_seq_one_letter_code
_entity_poly.pdbx_strand_id
1 'polypeptide(L)'
;GFTPDASFPCIHGEKGLLQMMAYSKNTKIISADGGFVFNAVCDSSTIVVPAEEGLKERLEAVLAETKLQEYKVTEENGQISIYAKGVPAHASTPTLGVNAIGVTFECLEKAGFKDDFVEFYNTHIGTSCDGKGIGLKFADEYGELTLCNGMIKTENDVISCTIDIRVPVTLKSD
;
A
#
# COMPACT_ATOMS: atom_id res chain seq x y z
N GLY A 1 11.35 -35.07 -8.03
CA GLY A 1 10.33 -34.34 -8.82
C GLY A 1 10.86 -32.99 -9.24
N PHE A 2 10.25 -32.37 -10.22
CA PHE A 2 10.51 -30.97 -10.58
C PHE A 2 9.17 -30.26 -10.75
N THR A 3 9.16 -28.97 -10.48
CA THR A 3 7.98 -28.12 -10.62
C THR A 3 8.29 -27.02 -11.64
N PRO A 4 7.63 -26.97 -12.80
CA PRO A 4 7.87 -25.96 -13.82
C PRO A 4 7.06 -24.69 -13.49
N ASP A 5 7.26 -24.12 -12.31
CA ASP A 5 6.45 -23.05 -11.76
C ASP A 5 7.20 -21.70 -11.69
N ALA A 6 8.34 -21.59 -12.34
CA ALA A 6 9.13 -20.38 -12.24
C ALA A 6 10.05 -20.18 -13.45
N SER A 7 10.85 -19.12 -13.39
CA SER A 7 11.77 -18.75 -14.46
C SER A 7 12.85 -19.79 -14.70
N PHE A 8 13.20 -20.04 -15.96
CA PHE A 8 14.29 -20.91 -16.36
C PHE A 8 15.62 -20.13 -16.44
N PRO A 9 16.79 -20.82 -16.34
CA PRO A 9 16.96 -22.28 -16.37
C PRO A 9 16.87 -22.95 -14.99
N CYS A 10 17.23 -22.28 -13.90
CA CYS A 10 17.21 -22.85 -12.56
C CYS A 10 17.12 -21.74 -11.51
N ILE A 11 16.26 -21.94 -10.53
CA ILE A 11 16.20 -21.05 -9.38
C ILE A 11 17.18 -21.56 -8.33
N HIS A 12 18.14 -20.70 -7.96
CA HIS A 12 19.17 -20.99 -6.98
C HIS A 12 18.74 -20.68 -5.54
N GLY A 13 17.79 -19.77 -5.36
CA GLY A 13 17.26 -19.39 -4.06
C GLY A 13 15.96 -18.61 -4.20
N GLU A 14 15.15 -18.67 -3.17
CA GLU A 14 13.90 -17.89 -3.06
C GLU A 14 13.95 -17.03 -1.82
N LYS A 15 13.41 -15.79 -1.93
CA LYS A 15 13.26 -14.91 -0.78
C LYS A 15 12.27 -15.51 0.21
N GLY A 16 12.55 -15.35 1.50
CA GLY A 16 11.60 -15.66 2.57
C GLY A 16 10.33 -14.83 2.42
N LEU A 17 9.21 -15.38 2.88
CA LEU A 17 7.91 -14.72 2.86
C LEU A 17 7.41 -14.48 4.27
N LEU A 18 7.09 -13.23 4.58
CA LEU A 18 6.38 -12.84 5.80
C LEU A 18 5.13 -12.05 5.41
N GLN A 19 3.97 -12.55 5.82
CA GLN A 19 2.69 -11.88 5.61
C GLN A 19 2.06 -11.50 6.94
N MET A 20 1.66 -10.25 7.05
CA MET A 20 1.05 -9.69 8.26
C MET A 20 -0.18 -8.86 7.92
N MET A 21 -0.97 -8.55 8.93
CA MET A 21 -2.05 -7.58 8.84
C MET A 21 -1.92 -6.57 9.99
N ALA A 22 -2.07 -5.29 9.65
CA ALA A 22 -2.24 -4.23 10.63
C ALA A 22 -3.72 -3.88 10.76
N TYR A 23 -4.16 -3.61 11.99
CA TYR A 23 -5.54 -3.28 12.32
C TYR A 23 -5.60 -2.01 13.18
N SER A 24 -6.60 -1.16 12.94
CA SER A 24 -6.87 -0.01 13.81
C SER A 24 -8.37 0.25 13.92
N LYS A 25 -8.76 0.76 15.11
CA LYS A 25 -10.06 1.42 15.34
C LYS A 25 -9.89 2.94 15.49
N ASN A 26 -8.65 3.40 15.62
CA ASN A 26 -8.34 4.81 15.82
C ASN A 26 -8.08 5.46 14.47
N THR A 27 -9.16 5.83 13.79
CA THR A 27 -9.12 6.50 12.50
C THR A 27 -10.41 7.29 12.26
N LYS A 28 -10.33 8.39 11.53
CA LYS A 28 -11.46 9.11 10.98
C LYS A 28 -11.90 8.59 9.61
N ILE A 29 -11.15 7.64 9.03
CA ILE A 29 -11.52 7.03 7.76
C ILE A 29 -12.84 6.30 7.94
N ILE A 30 -13.84 6.68 7.15
CA ILE A 30 -15.19 6.14 7.20
C ILE A 30 -15.22 4.74 6.57
N SER A 31 -14.57 4.59 5.43
CA SER A 31 -14.38 3.30 4.79
C SER A 31 -13.14 3.30 3.89
N ALA A 32 -12.53 2.13 3.77
CA ALA A 32 -11.46 1.86 2.83
C ALA A 32 -11.70 0.49 2.22
N ASP A 33 -11.56 0.39 0.91
CA ASP A 33 -11.64 -0.86 0.16
C ASP A 33 -10.65 -0.80 -0.99
N GLY A 34 -9.84 -1.85 -1.15
CA GLY A 34 -8.87 -1.92 -2.25
C GLY A 34 -8.05 -3.20 -2.24
N GLY A 35 -7.75 -3.67 -3.45
CA GLY A 35 -6.98 -4.89 -3.69
C GLY A 35 -7.73 -6.18 -3.37
N PHE A 36 -7.21 -7.30 -3.86
CA PHE A 36 -7.85 -8.63 -3.73
C PHE A 36 -6.91 -9.70 -3.20
N VAL A 37 -5.60 -9.47 -3.23
CA VAL A 37 -4.60 -10.47 -2.84
C VAL A 37 -3.43 -9.84 -2.09
N PHE A 38 -2.80 -10.62 -1.23
CA PHE A 38 -1.63 -10.18 -0.45
C PHE A 38 -0.42 -9.84 -1.31
N ASN A 39 -0.17 -10.67 -2.32
CA ASN A 39 1.09 -10.72 -3.06
C ASN A 39 1.10 -9.90 -4.35
N ALA A 40 0.25 -8.89 -4.44
CA ALA A 40 0.25 -7.94 -5.56
C ALA A 40 0.14 -6.50 -5.05
N VAL A 41 0.74 -5.58 -5.78
CA VAL A 41 0.51 -4.13 -5.62
C VAL A 41 -0.94 -3.83 -5.90
N CYS A 42 -1.60 -3.14 -4.99
CA CYS A 42 -3.01 -2.75 -5.14
C CYS A 42 -3.18 -1.81 -6.34
N ASP A 43 -3.92 -2.26 -7.33
CA ASP A 43 -4.15 -1.52 -8.57
C ASP A 43 -5.35 -0.58 -8.52
N SER A 44 -6.24 -0.75 -7.53
CA SER A 44 -7.38 0.15 -7.36
C SER A 44 -7.85 0.20 -5.91
N SER A 45 -8.24 1.38 -5.45
CA SER A 45 -8.81 1.57 -4.12
C SER A 45 -9.85 2.67 -4.10
N THR A 46 -10.78 2.56 -3.13
CA THR A 46 -11.72 3.61 -2.77
C THR A 46 -11.60 3.90 -1.28
N ILE A 47 -11.31 5.13 -0.93
CA ILE A 47 -11.17 5.58 0.47
C ILE A 47 -12.15 6.72 0.70
N VAL A 48 -12.94 6.61 1.78
CA VAL A 48 -13.92 7.61 2.16
C VAL A 48 -13.52 8.24 3.49
N VAL A 49 -13.48 9.56 3.51
CA VAL A 49 -13.14 10.37 4.70
C VAL A 49 -14.22 11.43 4.98
N PRO A 50 -14.34 11.95 6.20
CA PRO A 50 -15.22 13.09 6.44
C PRO A 50 -14.78 14.30 5.62
N ALA A 51 -15.74 15.06 5.14
CA ALA A 51 -15.47 16.32 4.45
C ALA A 51 -14.96 17.36 5.45
N GLU A 52 -13.86 18.03 5.08
CA GLU A 52 -13.29 19.17 5.77
C GLU A 52 -13.19 20.34 4.77
N GLU A 53 -13.29 21.58 5.26
CA GLU A 53 -13.26 22.78 4.42
C GLU A 53 -12.02 22.80 3.50
N GLY A 54 -12.26 22.88 2.18
CA GLY A 54 -11.23 22.94 1.15
C GLY A 54 -10.38 21.65 0.99
N LEU A 55 -10.73 20.54 1.67
CA LEU A 55 -9.98 19.28 1.57
C LEU A 55 -10.07 18.68 0.16
N LYS A 56 -11.25 18.75 -0.46
CA LYS A 56 -11.45 18.22 -1.81
C LYS A 56 -10.51 18.88 -2.82
N GLU A 57 -10.47 20.20 -2.84
CA GLU A 57 -9.64 20.98 -3.77
C GLU A 57 -8.14 20.69 -3.55
N ARG A 58 -7.72 20.59 -2.28
CA ARG A 58 -6.34 20.23 -1.95
C ARG A 58 -6.00 18.80 -2.39
N LEU A 59 -6.93 17.83 -2.23
CA LEU A 59 -6.76 16.46 -2.70
C LEU A 59 -6.65 16.39 -4.21
N GLU A 60 -7.54 17.07 -4.95
CA GLU A 60 -7.49 17.11 -6.41
C GLU A 60 -6.17 17.70 -6.91
N ALA A 61 -5.67 18.76 -6.27
CA ALA A 61 -4.39 19.37 -6.61
C ALA A 61 -3.20 18.41 -6.41
N VAL A 62 -3.15 17.69 -5.28
CA VAL A 62 -2.07 16.75 -4.98
C VAL A 62 -2.15 15.49 -5.86
N LEU A 63 -3.36 14.96 -6.09
CA LEU A 63 -3.58 13.78 -6.93
C LEU A 63 -3.16 14.03 -8.39
N ALA A 64 -3.35 15.24 -8.90
CA ALA A 64 -2.95 15.61 -10.26
C ALA A 64 -1.44 15.50 -10.51
N GLU A 65 -0.61 15.52 -9.46
CA GLU A 65 0.85 15.39 -9.55
C GLU A 65 1.34 13.95 -9.41
N THR A 66 0.42 12.99 -9.23
CA THR A 66 0.76 11.58 -9.00
C THR A 66 0.97 10.79 -10.29
N LYS A 67 1.47 9.55 -10.14
CA LYS A 67 1.58 8.56 -11.22
C LYS A 67 0.37 7.63 -11.33
N LEU A 68 -0.75 7.96 -10.70
CA LEU A 68 -1.98 7.20 -10.85
C LEU A 68 -2.46 7.24 -12.30
N GLN A 69 -3.00 6.12 -12.78
CA GLN A 69 -3.60 6.05 -14.13
C GLN A 69 -4.92 6.82 -14.21
N GLU A 70 -5.66 6.81 -13.10
CA GLU A 70 -6.95 7.47 -12.98
C GLU A 70 -7.21 7.80 -11.50
N TYR A 71 -7.90 8.89 -11.24
CA TYR A 71 -8.45 9.19 -9.93
C TYR A 71 -9.77 9.95 -10.07
N LYS A 72 -10.61 9.86 -9.05
CA LYS A 72 -11.85 10.61 -8.94
C LYS A 72 -12.10 11.00 -7.50
N VAL A 73 -12.39 12.27 -7.26
CA VAL A 73 -12.77 12.79 -5.94
C VAL A 73 -14.20 13.30 -6.01
N THR A 74 -15.05 12.79 -5.15
CA THR A 74 -16.44 13.24 -5.04
C THR A 74 -16.74 13.64 -3.61
N GLU A 75 -17.52 14.68 -3.43
CA GLU A 75 -17.99 15.13 -2.12
C GLU A 75 -19.50 15.12 -2.08
N GLU A 76 -20.06 14.32 -1.19
CA GLU A 76 -21.50 14.17 -0.99
C GLU A 76 -21.80 13.87 0.47
N ASN A 77 -22.89 14.43 1.00
CA ASN A 77 -23.39 14.15 2.36
C ASN A 77 -22.34 14.32 3.48
N GLY A 78 -21.45 15.30 3.35
CA GLY A 78 -20.38 15.54 4.35
C GLY A 78 -19.25 14.52 4.32
N GLN A 79 -19.09 13.79 3.22
CA GLN A 79 -18.03 12.82 3.01
C GLN A 79 -17.32 13.08 1.69
N ILE A 80 -16.02 12.78 1.65
CA ILE A 80 -15.22 12.79 0.43
C ILE A 80 -14.84 11.35 0.12
N SER A 81 -15.23 10.90 -1.08
CA SER A 81 -14.83 9.60 -1.63
C SER A 81 -13.72 9.80 -2.66
N ILE A 82 -12.63 9.08 -2.48
CA ILE A 82 -11.42 9.13 -3.31
C ILE A 82 -11.26 7.75 -3.96
N TYR A 83 -11.54 7.67 -5.26
CA TYR A 83 -11.17 6.52 -6.08
C TYR A 83 -9.81 6.76 -6.69
N ALA A 84 -8.95 5.75 -6.67
CA ALA A 84 -7.62 5.78 -7.25
C ALA A 84 -7.34 4.50 -8.03
N LYS A 85 -6.74 4.62 -9.22
CA LYS A 85 -6.28 3.51 -10.05
C LYS A 85 -4.79 3.63 -10.29
N GLY A 86 -4.05 2.66 -9.80
CA GLY A 86 -2.61 2.52 -9.95
C GLY A 86 -2.22 1.54 -11.05
N VAL A 87 -1.08 0.88 -10.88
CA VAL A 87 -0.53 -0.12 -11.78
C VAL A 87 -0.20 -1.38 -10.97
N PRO A 88 -0.77 -2.55 -11.31
CA PRO A 88 -0.47 -3.79 -10.60
C PRO A 88 0.97 -4.24 -10.86
N ALA A 89 1.56 -4.88 -9.86
CA ALA A 89 2.83 -5.58 -9.96
C ALA A 89 2.89 -6.70 -8.92
N HIS A 90 3.77 -7.67 -9.09
CA HIS A 90 3.97 -8.71 -8.09
C HIS A 90 4.70 -8.14 -6.85
N ALA A 91 4.37 -8.63 -5.64
CA ALA A 91 4.97 -8.14 -4.39
C ALA A 91 6.50 -8.36 -4.28
N SER A 92 7.09 -9.22 -5.10
CA SER A 92 8.55 -9.37 -5.20
C SER A 92 9.23 -8.26 -6.01
N THR A 93 8.47 -7.54 -6.83
CA THR A 93 8.93 -6.43 -7.69
C THR A 93 7.97 -5.24 -7.61
N PRO A 94 7.64 -4.75 -6.40
CA PRO A 94 6.57 -3.77 -6.21
C PRO A 94 6.88 -2.40 -6.84
N THR A 95 8.14 -2.11 -7.06
CA THR A 95 8.61 -0.87 -7.71
C THR A 95 8.23 -0.77 -9.20
N LEU A 96 7.80 -1.87 -9.82
CA LEU A 96 7.24 -1.87 -11.18
C LEU A 96 5.77 -1.45 -11.22
N GLY A 97 5.13 -1.36 -10.07
CA GLY A 97 3.74 -0.95 -9.92
C GLY A 97 3.57 0.45 -9.37
N VAL A 98 2.31 0.86 -9.27
CA VAL A 98 1.87 2.07 -8.55
C VAL A 98 0.76 1.67 -7.60
N ASN A 99 1.03 1.70 -6.30
CA ASN A 99 0.08 1.26 -5.28
C ASN A 99 -0.99 2.33 -5.06
N ALA A 100 -2.23 2.04 -5.45
CA ALA A 100 -3.35 2.96 -5.32
C ALA A 100 -3.62 3.35 -3.86
N ILE A 101 -3.49 2.41 -2.91
CA ILE A 101 -3.66 2.69 -1.48
C ILE A 101 -2.57 3.65 -1.00
N GLY A 102 -1.30 3.29 -1.22
CA GLY A 102 -0.17 4.08 -0.74
C GLY A 102 -0.17 5.51 -1.26
N VAL A 103 -0.43 5.68 -2.57
CA VAL A 103 -0.51 7.00 -3.17
C VAL A 103 -1.68 7.81 -2.59
N THR A 104 -2.84 7.19 -2.35
CA THR A 104 -3.99 7.89 -1.76
C THR A 104 -3.70 8.35 -0.33
N PHE A 105 -3.05 7.51 0.51
CA PHE A 105 -2.67 7.91 1.87
C PHE A 105 -1.63 9.03 1.89
N GLU A 106 -0.65 8.99 1.00
CA GLU A 106 0.32 10.07 0.82
C GLU A 106 -0.36 11.39 0.41
N CYS A 107 -1.35 11.31 -0.49
CA CYS A 107 -2.13 12.48 -0.90
C CYS A 107 -3.02 13.04 0.23
N LEU A 108 -3.64 12.18 1.04
CA LEU A 108 -4.41 12.59 2.21
C LEU A 108 -3.54 13.41 3.19
N GLU A 109 -2.34 12.92 3.50
CA GLU A 109 -1.41 13.63 4.37
C GLU A 109 -0.95 14.96 3.78
N LYS A 110 -0.55 14.99 2.50
CA LYS A 110 -0.15 16.20 1.77
C LYS A 110 -1.28 17.23 1.65
N ALA A 111 -2.52 16.77 1.54
CA ALA A 111 -3.71 17.62 1.55
C ALA A 111 -4.05 18.16 2.95
N GLY A 112 -3.33 17.70 3.98
CA GLY A 112 -3.49 18.17 5.36
C GLY A 112 -4.56 17.42 6.17
N PHE A 113 -5.07 16.28 5.67
CA PHE A 113 -5.96 15.42 6.45
C PHE A 113 -5.19 14.76 7.60
N LYS A 114 -5.60 15.06 8.85
CA LYS A 114 -4.94 14.56 10.06
C LYS A 114 -5.68 13.35 10.61
N ASP A 115 -5.00 12.20 10.58
CA ASP A 115 -5.55 10.92 11.01
C ASP A 115 -4.41 9.98 11.44
N ASP A 116 -4.59 9.29 12.57
CA ASP A 116 -3.55 8.43 13.15
C ASP A 116 -3.20 7.23 12.27
N PHE A 117 -4.20 6.66 11.55
CA PHE A 117 -3.94 5.55 10.65
C PHE A 117 -3.23 5.99 9.38
N VAL A 118 -3.56 7.18 8.84
CA VAL A 118 -2.85 7.78 7.70
C VAL A 118 -1.40 8.04 8.06
N GLU A 119 -1.12 8.62 9.24
CA GLU A 119 0.24 8.86 9.73
C GLU A 119 1.01 7.54 9.92
N PHE A 120 0.40 6.56 10.58
CA PHE A 120 0.97 5.23 10.75
C PHE A 120 1.32 4.60 9.39
N TYR A 121 0.38 4.61 8.45
CA TYR A 121 0.58 4.01 7.14
C TYR A 121 1.74 4.66 6.40
N ASN A 122 1.76 5.99 6.30
CA ASN A 122 2.79 6.72 5.58
C ASN A 122 4.17 6.59 6.22
N THR A 123 4.23 6.53 7.57
CA THR A 123 5.48 6.37 8.30
C THR A 123 6.08 4.97 8.17
N HIS A 124 5.23 3.93 8.26
CA HIS A 124 5.71 2.56 8.40
C HIS A 124 5.60 1.72 7.12
N ILE A 125 4.59 1.95 6.30
CA ILE A 125 4.36 1.20 5.06
C ILE A 125 4.76 2.07 3.86
N GLY A 126 4.04 3.16 3.64
CA GLY A 126 4.30 4.15 2.60
C GLY A 126 4.34 3.59 1.18
N THR A 127 5.03 4.32 0.31
CA THR A 127 5.20 4.00 -1.11
C THR A 127 6.61 3.54 -1.48
N SER A 128 7.56 3.51 -0.53
CA SER A 128 8.98 3.21 -0.79
C SER A 128 9.27 1.74 -1.11
N CYS A 129 8.42 0.83 -0.66
CA CYS A 129 8.52 -0.62 -0.86
C CYS A 129 9.82 -1.28 -0.36
N ASP A 130 10.67 -0.59 0.42
CA ASP A 130 12.00 -1.05 0.84
C ASP A 130 12.09 -1.48 2.32
N GLY A 131 10.98 -1.46 3.04
CA GLY A 131 10.90 -1.79 4.46
C GLY A 131 11.58 -0.80 5.41
N LYS A 132 12.05 0.36 4.92
CA LYS A 132 12.72 1.37 5.74
C LYS A 132 11.84 1.86 6.89
N GLY A 133 10.54 2.08 6.63
CA GLY A 133 9.59 2.58 7.62
C GLY A 133 9.40 1.68 8.84
N ILE A 134 9.67 0.39 8.70
CA ILE A 134 9.63 -0.60 9.79
C ILE A 134 11.02 -1.06 10.24
N GLY A 135 12.07 -0.36 9.81
CA GLY A 135 13.46 -0.66 10.20
C GLY A 135 14.07 -1.90 9.53
N LEU A 136 13.45 -2.44 8.50
CA LEU A 136 13.87 -3.69 7.83
C LEU A 136 14.55 -3.46 6.47
N LYS A 137 15.10 -2.27 6.20
CA LYS A 137 15.85 -2.06 4.96
C LYS A 137 17.10 -2.94 4.92
N PHE A 138 17.08 -3.92 4.02
CA PHE A 138 18.15 -4.92 3.88
C PHE A 138 18.32 -5.32 2.40
N ALA A 139 19.54 -5.63 2.01
CA ALA A 139 19.88 -6.18 0.69
C ALA A 139 21.01 -7.20 0.80
N ASP A 140 20.99 -8.21 -0.06
CA ASP A 140 22.05 -9.17 -0.22
C ASP A 140 22.38 -9.40 -1.71
N GLU A 141 23.19 -10.40 -2.03
CA GLU A 141 23.54 -10.75 -3.41
C GLU A 141 22.34 -11.21 -4.25
N TYR A 142 21.22 -11.59 -3.60
CA TYR A 142 19.96 -12.01 -4.24
C TYR A 142 18.96 -10.86 -4.39
N GLY A 143 19.30 -9.66 -3.90
CA GLY A 143 18.51 -8.43 -4.06
C GLY A 143 18.02 -7.81 -2.77
N GLU A 144 17.17 -6.81 -2.89
CA GLU A 144 16.67 -6.02 -1.77
C GLU A 144 15.44 -6.67 -1.12
N LEU A 145 15.25 -6.42 0.19
CA LEU A 145 13.95 -6.67 0.84
C LEU A 145 12.88 -5.83 0.14
N THR A 146 11.71 -6.44 -0.10
CA THR A 146 10.56 -5.71 -0.59
C THR A 146 9.41 -5.77 0.40
N LEU A 147 8.68 -4.66 0.54
CA LEU A 147 7.46 -4.54 1.30
C LEU A 147 6.34 -4.07 0.39
N CYS A 148 5.22 -4.79 0.38
CA CYS A 148 4.06 -4.46 -0.43
C CYS A 148 2.79 -4.47 0.42
N ASN A 149 1.95 -3.45 0.28
CA ASN A 149 0.57 -3.48 0.76
C ASN A 149 -0.34 -3.89 -0.41
N GLY A 150 -0.95 -5.06 -0.32
CA GLY A 150 -1.80 -5.61 -1.38
C GLY A 150 -3.28 -5.28 -1.20
N MET A 151 -3.75 -5.16 0.04
CA MET A 151 -5.17 -4.99 0.35
C MET A 151 -5.38 -4.01 1.50
N ILE A 152 -6.50 -3.30 1.44
CA ILE A 152 -7.05 -2.52 2.55
C ILE A 152 -8.54 -2.77 2.65
N LYS A 153 -9.07 -2.82 3.86
CA LYS A 153 -10.50 -2.98 4.09
C LYS A 153 -10.95 -2.37 5.41
N THR A 154 -12.15 -1.80 5.41
CA THR A 154 -12.86 -1.44 6.65
C THR A 154 -14.02 -2.40 6.86
N GLU A 155 -14.04 -3.08 8.00
CA GLU A 155 -15.12 -3.97 8.41
C GLU A 155 -15.42 -3.77 9.90
N ASN A 156 -16.69 -3.58 10.26
CA ASN A 156 -17.14 -3.38 11.65
C ASN A 156 -16.34 -2.28 12.38
N ASP A 157 -16.16 -1.15 11.74
CA ASP A 157 -15.39 0.01 12.25
C ASP A 157 -13.90 -0.29 12.53
N VAL A 158 -13.37 -1.36 11.97
CA VAL A 158 -11.95 -1.69 11.99
C VAL A 158 -11.38 -1.55 10.60
N ILE A 159 -10.40 -0.66 10.43
CA ILE A 159 -9.59 -0.61 9.22
C ILE A 159 -8.46 -1.62 9.34
N SER A 160 -8.20 -2.34 8.26
CA SER A 160 -7.12 -3.32 8.17
C SER A 160 -6.36 -3.17 6.86
N CYS A 161 -5.05 -3.41 6.89
CA CYS A 161 -4.24 -3.49 5.68
C CYS A 161 -3.27 -4.68 5.75
N THR A 162 -2.99 -5.27 4.58
CA THR A 162 -2.04 -6.37 4.47
C THR A 162 -0.62 -5.86 4.25
N ILE A 163 0.35 -6.62 4.72
CA ILE A 163 1.79 -6.34 4.53
C ILE A 163 2.44 -7.64 4.07
N ASP A 164 2.94 -7.67 2.83
CA ASP A 164 3.73 -8.78 2.26
C ASP A 164 5.18 -8.34 2.19
N ILE A 165 6.05 -9.08 2.88
CA ILE A 165 7.49 -8.81 2.92
C ILE A 165 8.23 -9.97 2.28
N ARG A 166 9.10 -9.66 1.30
CA ARG A 166 10.01 -10.62 0.70
C ARG A 166 11.40 -10.40 1.27
N VAL A 167 11.83 -11.37 2.05
CA VAL A 167 13.06 -11.30 2.84
C VAL A 167 14.22 -11.89 2.04
N PRO A 168 15.33 -11.16 1.85
CA PRO A 168 16.52 -11.69 1.19
C PRO A 168 17.04 -12.97 1.83
N VAL A 169 17.64 -13.84 1.02
CA VAL A 169 17.99 -15.25 1.38
C VAL A 169 18.98 -15.34 2.55
N THR A 170 19.86 -14.35 2.71
CA THR A 170 20.90 -14.39 3.73
C THR A 170 20.45 -13.80 5.07
N LEU A 171 19.29 -13.14 5.13
CA LEU A 171 18.73 -12.65 6.40
C LEU A 171 18.16 -13.84 7.16
N LYS A 172 18.76 -14.15 8.32
CA LYS A 172 18.28 -15.21 9.21
C LYS A 172 17.35 -14.60 10.26
N SER A 173 16.23 -15.27 10.49
CA SER A 173 15.41 -15.04 11.68
C SER A 173 16.02 -15.86 12.81
N ASP A 174 16.64 -15.21 13.76
CA ASP A 174 17.01 -15.86 15.04
C ASP A 174 15.78 -15.89 15.97
#